data_4115fcb63eed774ecaee06ad1fa964aa
#
_entry.id   4115fcb63eed774ecaee06ad1fa964aa
#
_cell.length_a   1.000
_cell.length_b   1.000
_cell.length_c   1.000
_cell.angle_alpha   90.00
_cell.angle_beta   90.00
_cell.angle_gamma   90.00
#
_symmetry.space_group_name_H-M   'P 1'
#
loop_
_entity.id
_entity.type
_entity.pdbx_description
1 polymer ?
#
loop_
_entity_poly.entity_id
_entity_poly.type
_entity_poly.pdbx_seq_one_letter_code
_entity_poly.pdbx_strand_id
1 'polypeptide(L)'
;MRWQYTVLLALLIAPILVSAQGNLGTYEDRIAVEDVMARYVWAVDSLDADGYVAVFTEDAVIDSNGSISKGHDEIRRIVTGLIQRRDANKAKGLPAGNLYHVVSNVRVTFPAPGEALHQSYWQTVRRDQDGKMTAAAMGRSEDRLVKRDGK
;
A
#
# COMPACT_ATOMS: atom_id res chain seq x y z
N MET A 1 -38.75 -61.51 -31.13
CA MET A 1 -38.98 -60.03 -31.02
C MET A 1 -37.98 -59.41 -30.06
N ARG A 2 -36.95 -58.72 -30.56
CA ARG A 2 -35.94 -58.06 -29.71
C ARG A 2 -36.23 -56.56 -29.76
N TRP A 3 -36.58 -55.99 -28.66
CA TRP A 3 -36.76 -54.52 -28.50
C TRP A 3 -35.39 -53.88 -28.31
N GLN A 4 -34.98 -53.01 -29.25
CA GLN A 4 -33.79 -52.16 -29.09
C GLN A 4 -34.24 -50.80 -28.58
N TYR A 5 -33.77 -50.42 -27.39
CA TYR A 5 -33.99 -49.10 -26.86
C TYR A 5 -32.81 -48.20 -27.25
N THR A 6 -33.08 -47.20 -28.08
CA THR A 6 -32.11 -46.16 -28.41
C THR A 6 -32.21 -45.08 -27.33
N VAL A 7 -31.22 -45.00 -26.44
CA VAL A 7 -31.12 -43.91 -25.47
C VAL A 7 -30.44 -42.73 -26.16
N LEU A 8 -31.22 -41.70 -26.50
CA LEU A 8 -30.71 -40.41 -26.96
C LEU A 8 -30.21 -39.65 -25.72
N LEU A 9 -28.89 -39.64 -25.53
CA LEU A 9 -28.23 -38.80 -24.50
C LEU A 9 -28.17 -37.37 -25.06
N ALA A 10 -29.14 -36.53 -24.71
CA ALA A 10 -29.07 -35.10 -24.97
C ALA A 10 -28.03 -34.48 -24.04
N LEU A 11 -26.81 -34.21 -24.55
CA LEU A 11 -25.83 -33.38 -23.87
C LEU A 11 -26.37 -31.95 -23.83
N LEU A 12 -26.95 -31.56 -22.70
CA LEU A 12 -27.20 -30.17 -22.36
C LEU A 12 -25.86 -29.50 -22.10
N ILE A 13 -25.27 -28.91 -23.14
CA ILE A 13 -24.14 -27.95 -22.96
C ILE A 13 -24.77 -26.68 -22.39
N ALA A 14 -24.84 -26.61 -21.05
CA ALA A 14 -25.09 -25.35 -20.40
C ALA A 14 -23.93 -24.40 -20.72
N PRO A 15 -24.19 -23.19 -21.26
CA PRO A 15 -23.11 -22.22 -21.41
C PRO A 15 -22.57 -21.92 -19.98
N ILE A 16 -21.34 -22.33 -19.73
CA ILE A 16 -20.61 -21.83 -18.57
C ILE A 16 -20.46 -20.35 -18.85
N LEU A 17 -21.30 -19.53 -18.22
CA LEU A 17 -21.05 -18.11 -18.04
C LEU A 17 -19.82 -18.03 -17.17
N VAL A 18 -18.64 -18.11 -17.79
CA VAL A 18 -17.44 -17.59 -17.20
C VAL A 18 -17.73 -16.11 -17.02
N SER A 19 -18.18 -15.74 -15.83
CA SER A 19 -18.07 -14.37 -15.36
C SER A 19 -16.58 -14.02 -15.52
N ALA A 20 -16.23 -13.41 -16.63
CA ALA A 20 -15.03 -12.63 -16.71
C ALA A 20 -15.22 -11.57 -15.60
N GLN A 21 -14.74 -11.84 -14.39
CA GLN A 21 -14.38 -10.78 -13.48
C GLN A 21 -13.34 -10.00 -14.26
N GLY A 22 -13.83 -9.00 -14.98
CA GLY A 22 -13.00 -8.10 -15.76
C GLY A 22 -11.91 -7.65 -14.81
N ASN A 23 -10.67 -7.81 -15.23
CA ASN A 23 -9.54 -7.29 -14.48
C ASN A 23 -9.80 -5.78 -14.40
N LEU A 24 -10.31 -5.32 -13.24
CA LEU A 24 -10.75 -3.93 -13.05
C LEU A 24 -9.56 -2.96 -13.08
N GLY A 25 -8.33 -3.50 -13.02
CA GLY A 25 -7.08 -2.77 -13.16
C GLY A 25 -6.21 -3.35 -14.27
N THR A 26 -5.52 -2.47 -14.98
CA THR A 26 -4.54 -2.81 -16.00
C THR A 26 -3.15 -3.04 -15.38
N TYR A 27 -2.18 -3.43 -16.22
CA TYR A 27 -0.78 -3.48 -15.81
C TYR A 27 -0.26 -2.07 -15.47
N GLU A 28 -0.64 -1.07 -16.24
CA GLU A 28 -0.32 0.33 -16.00
C GLU A 28 -0.89 0.83 -14.67
N ASP A 29 -2.11 0.44 -14.32
CA ASP A 29 -2.69 0.77 -13.01
C ASP A 29 -1.89 0.14 -11.87
N ARG A 30 -1.41 -1.09 -12.04
CA ARG A 30 -0.54 -1.72 -11.05
C ARG A 30 0.78 -0.97 -10.88
N ILE A 31 1.44 -0.60 -11.98
CA ILE A 31 2.67 0.19 -11.93
C ILE A 31 2.44 1.54 -11.26
N ALA A 32 1.31 2.20 -11.54
CA ALA A 32 0.96 3.47 -10.91
C ALA A 32 0.78 3.34 -9.39
N VAL A 33 0.15 2.25 -8.92
CA VAL A 33 0.04 1.95 -7.48
C VAL A 33 1.41 1.74 -6.85
N GLU A 34 2.28 0.95 -7.49
CA GLU A 34 3.63 0.69 -7.00
C GLU A 34 4.47 1.97 -6.93
N ASP A 35 4.33 2.88 -7.93
CA ASP A 35 5.00 4.19 -7.94
C ASP A 35 4.52 5.09 -6.79
N VAL A 36 3.21 5.16 -6.54
CA VAL A 36 2.67 5.93 -5.41
C VAL A 36 3.23 5.42 -4.08
N MET A 37 3.24 4.08 -3.89
CA MET A 37 3.78 3.48 -2.66
C MET A 37 5.28 3.68 -2.52
N ALA A 38 6.03 3.65 -3.62
CA ALA A 38 7.46 3.98 -3.60
C ALA A 38 7.68 5.44 -3.19
N ARG A 39 6.95 6.38 -3.79
CA ARG A 39 7.04 7.82 -3.41
C ARG A 39 6.68 8.06 -1.95
N TYR A 40 5.65 7.39 -1.44
CA TYR A 40 5.28 7.43 -0.04
C TYR A 40 6.45 7.03 0.88
N VAL A 41 7.07 5.88 0.63
CA VAL A 41 8.19 5.36 1.43
C VAL A 41 9.41 6.27 1.32
N TRP A 42 9.79 6.67 0.10
CA TRP A 42 10.92 7.56 -0.10
C TRP A 42 10.74 8.92 0.59
N ALA A 43 9.54 9.48 0.58
CA ALA A 43 9.28 10.76 1.23
C ALA A 43 9.42 10.68 2.76
N VAL A 44 8.86 9.64 3.40
CA VAL A 44 8.99 9.49 4.84
C VAL A 44 10.43 9.19 5.27
N ASP A 45 11.15 8.35 4.54
CA ASP A 45 12.54 7.99 4.85
C ASP A 45 13.51 9.17 4.63
N SER A 46 13.21 10.03 3.67
CA SER A 46 13.96 11.27 3.41
C SER A 46 13.53 12.44 4.29
N LEU A 47 12.47 12.26 5.10
CA LEU A 47 11.86 13.33 5.91
C LEU A 47 11.35 14.49 5.04
N ASP A 48 10.87 14.19 3.84
CA ASP A 48 10.22 15.13 2.93
C ASP A 48 8.72 15.23 3.25
N ALA A 49 8.34 16.20 4.07
CA ALA A 49 6.96 16.37 4.49
C ALA A 49 6.03 16.79 3.35
N ASP A 50 6.52 17.51 2.36
CA ASP A 50 5.73 17.93 1.20
C ASP A 50 5.51 16.77 0.24
N GLY A 51 6.55 16.03 -0.10
CA GLY A 51 6.47 14.81 -0.90
C GLY A 51 5.59 13.75 -0.24
N TYR A 52 5.65 13.64 1.09
CA TYR A 52 4.81 12.71 1.85
C TYR A 52 3.32 13.04 1.70
N VAL A 53 2.95 14.31 1.91
CA VAL A 53 1.55 14.75 1.80
C VAL A 53 1.03 14.65 0.37
N ALA A 54 1.88 14.89 -0.62
CA ALA A 54 1.49 14.91 -2.04
C ALA A 54 0.99 13.56 -2.59
N VAL A 55 1.22 12.44 -1.88
CA VAL A 55 0.69 11.13 -2.28
C VAL A 55 -0.70 10.84 -1.74
N PHE A 56 -1.22 11.68 -0.86
CA PHE A 56 -2.53 11.51 -0.24
C PHE A 56 -3.58 12.41 -0.90
N THR A 57 -4.83 11.97 -0.87
CA THR A 57 -5.98 12.85 -1.15
C THR A 57 -6.19 13.83 -0.01
N GLU A 58 -6.83 14.97 -0.28
CA GLU A 58 -7.09 16.01 0.74
C GLU A 58 -7.87 15.47 1.95
N ASP A 59 -8.76 14.51 1.70
CA ASP A 59 -9.63 13.85 2.69
C ASP A 59 -9.06 12.54 3.25
N ALA A 60 -7.79 12.23 2.96
CA ALA A 60 -7.16 10.99 3.39
C ALA A 60 -7.15 10.81 4.92
N VAL A 61 -7.21 9.56 5.34
CA VAL A 61 -7.13 9.17 6.75
C VAL A 61 -6.06 8.11 6.92
N ILE A 62 -5.14 8.34 7.84
CA ILE A 62 -4.18 7.32 8.29
C ILE A 62 -4.63 6.84 9.67
N ASP A 63 -4.79 5.54 9.80
CA ASP A 63 -4.94 4.85 11.09
C ASP A 63 -3.67 4.06 11.38
N SER A 64 -2.96 4.48 12.41
CA SER A 64 -1.78 3.77 12.90
C SER A 64 -2.06 3.19 14.29
N ASN A 65 -2.64 2.00 14.30
CA ASN A 65 -3.02 1.29 15.54
C ASN A 65 -3.90 2.14 16.48
N GLY A 66 -4.92 2.78 15.92
CA GLY A 66 -5.87 3.62 16.64
C GLY A 66 -5.44 5.09 16.79
N SER A 67 -4.23 5.44 16.36
CA SER A 67 -3.83 6.84 16.20
C SER A 67 -4.27 7.34 14.83
N ILE A 68 -5.26 8.21 14.80
CA ILE A 68 -5.88 8.71 13.57
C ILE A 68 -5.28 10.05 13.19
N SER A 69 -4.90 10.19 11.91
CA SER A 69 -4.52 11.46 11.28
C SER A 69 -5.40 11.71 10.07
N LYS A 70 -6.06 12.88 10.01
CA LYS A 70 -7.03 13.22 8.96
C LYS A 70 -6.60 14.47 8.19
N GLY A 71 -6.61 14.33 6.87
CA GLY A 71 -6.29 15.41 5.94
C GLY A 71 -4.81 15.79 5.95
N HIS A 72 -4.45 16.65 5.01
CA HIS A 72 -3.04 16.97 4.73
C HIS A 72 -2.30 17.56 5.94
N ASP A 73 -2.95 18.40 6.77
CA ASP A 73 -2.27 19.03 7.90
C ASP A 73 -1.88 18.05 8.99
N GLU A 74 -2.75 17.08 9.32
CA GLU A 74 -2.44 16.08 10.33
C GLU A 74 -1.44 15.05 9.81
N ILE A 75 -1.58 14.65 8.56
CA ILE A 75 -0.66 13.75 7.87
C ILE A 75 0.74 14.37 7.79
N ARG A 76 0.84 15.64 7.46
CA ARG A 76 2.11 16.40 7.46
C ARG A 76 2.80 16.37 8.82
N ARG A 77 2.04 16.46 9.93
CA ARG A 77 2.58 16.41 11.28
C ARG A 77 3.30 15.11 11.62
N ILE A 78 2.99 14.02 10.94
CA ILE A 78 3.72 12.75 11.11
C ILE A 78 5.20 12.95 10.76
N VAL A 79 5.49 13.48 9.58
CA VAL A 79 6.88 13.68 9.13
C VAL A 79 7.56 14.85 9.85
N THR A 80 6.86 15.95 10.07
CA THR A 80 7.45 17.08 10.81
C THR A 80 7.77 16.70 12.26
N GLY A 81 7.01 15.79 12.88
CA GLY A 81 7.33 15.22 14.19
C GLY A 81 8.61 14.35 14.18
N LEU A 82 8.84 13.62 13.08
CA LEU A 82 10.10 12.87 12.88
C LEU A 82 11.30 13.83 12.72
N ILE A 83 11.13 14.92 11.97
CA ILE A 83 12.14 15.97 11.80
C ILE A 83 12.51 16.58 13.17
N GLN A 84 11.52 16.98 13.95
CA GLN A 84 11.73 17.54 15.28
C GLN A 84 12.47 16.58 16.20
N ARG A 85 12.13 15.30 16.17
CA ARG A 85 12.81 14.27 16.96
C ARG A 85 14.26 14.10 16.52
N ARG A 86 14.51 14.05 15.22
CA ARG A 86 15.87 14.00 14.66
C ARG A 86 16.71 15.17 15.15
N ASP A 87 16.18 16.39 15.07
CA ASP A 87 16.89 17.61 15.42
C ASP A 87 17.13 17.69 16.94
N ALA A 88 16.17 17.26 17.74
CA ALA A 88 16.34 17.15 19.19
C ALA A 88 17.42 16.11 19.59
N ASN A 89 17.50 14.98 18.88
CA ASN A 89 18.55 13.99 19.08
C ASN A 89 19.92 14.56 18.72
N LYS A 90 20.01 15.22 17.56
CA LYS A 90 21.25 15.85 17.10
C LYS A 90 21.75 16.91 18.08
N ALA A 91 20.85 17.72 18.62
CA ALA A 91 21.21 18.73 19.64
C ALA A 91 21.77 18.12 20.93
N LYS A 92 21.44 16.87 21.24
CA LYS A 92 21.94 16.12 22.39
C LYS A 92 23.17 15.25 22.08
N GLY A 93 23.72 15.35 20.88
CA GLY A 93 24.81 14.47 20.41
C GLY A 93 24.40 13.00 20.22
N LEU A 94 23.10 12.72 20.13
CA LEU A 94 22.57 11.39 19.89
C LEU A 94 22.47 11.13 18.37
N PRO A 95 22.41 9.86 17.92
CA PRO A 95 22.18 9.51 16.53
C PRO A 95 20.91 10.16 16.00
N ALA A 96 20.93 10.54 14.73
CA ALA A 96 19.79 11.16 14.05
C ALA A 96 18.53 10.30 14.09
N GLY A 97 18.69 8.99 14.23
CA GLY A 97 17.58 8.05 14.36
C GLY A 97 16.83 7.84 13.03
N ASN A 98 17.53 7.98 11.89
CA ASN A 98 16.93 7.71 10.59
C ASN A 98 16.39 6.29 10.55
N LEU A 99 15.15 6.17 10.07
CA LEU A 99 14.49 4.91 9.80
C LEU A 99 14.46 4.69 8.28
N TYR A 100 14.53 3.44 7.88
CA TYR A 100 14.36 3.02 6.51
C TYR A 100 13.28 1.95 6.46
N HIS A 101 12.29 2.14 5.60
CA HIS A 101 11.23 1.17 5.41
C HIS A 101 11.64 0.10 4.41
N VAL A 102 11.41 -1.14 4.77
CA VAL A 102 11.50 -2.30 3.87
C VAL A 102 10.11 -2.85 3.71
N VAL A 103 9.56 -2.74 2.51
CA VAL A 103 8.22 -3.24 2.17
C VAL A 103 8.35 -4.55 1.41
N SER A 104 7.52 -5.52 1.77
CA SER A 104 7.55 -6.87 1.19
C SER A 104 6.16 -7.49 1.12
N ASN A 105 6.05 -8.64 0.44
CA ASN A 105 4.80 -9.41 0.32
C ASN A 105 3.63 -8.57 -0.20
N VAL A 106 3.91 -7.73 -1.19
CA VAL A 106 2.94 -6.81 -1.78
C VAL A 106 1.86 -7.58 -2.51
N ARG A 107 0.61 -7.24 -2.22
CA ARG A 107 -0.57 -7.68 -2.94
C ARG A 107 -1.38 -6.46 -3.36
N VAL A 108 -1.67 -6.34 -4.65
CA VAL A 108 -2.53 -5.30 -5.20
C VAL A 108 -3.76 -5.96 -5.83
N THR A 109 -4.94 -5.50 -5.45
CA THR A 109 -6.22 -5.88 -6.05
C THR A 109 -7.00 -4.63 -6.44
N PHE A 110 -7.91 -4.78 -7.39
CA PHE A 110 -8.73 -3.69 -7.92
C PHE A 110 -10.20 -4.02 -7.66
N PRO A 111 -10.79 -3.54 -6.55
CA PRO A 111 -12.15 -3.87 -6.16
C PRO A 111 -13.21 -3.19 -7.03
N ALA A 112 -12.89 -2.01 -7.61
CA ALA A 112 -13.75 -1.26 -8.51
C ALA A 112 -12.92 -0.50 -9.55
N PRO A 113 -13.51 -0.03 -10.66
CA PRO A 113 -12.82 0.84 -11.61
C PRO A 113 -12.28 2.10 -10.92
N GLY A 114 -10.99 2.37 -11.10
CA GLY A 114 -10.33 3.52 -10.48
C GLY A 114 -10.02 3.37 -8.98
N GLU A 115 -10.22 2.18 -8.41
CA GLU A 115 -9.87 1.88 -7.02
C GLU A 115 -8.85 0.75 -6.95
N ALA A 116 -7.88 0.88 -6.07
CA ALA A 116 -6.93 -0.17 -5.74
C ALA A 116 -6.84 -0.38 -4.22
N LEU A 117 -6.61 -1.63 -3.85
CA LEU A 117 -6.27 -2.03 -2.49
C LEU A 117 -4.85 -2.61 -2.52
N HIS A 118 -3.93 -1.91 -1.87
CA HIS A 118 -2.55 -2.35 -1.67
C HIS A 118 -2.41 -2.91 -0.27
N GLN A 119 -1.91 -4.12 -0.16
CA GLN A 119 -1.61 -4.78 1.11
C GLN A 119 -0.13 -5.17 1.11
N SER A 120 0.54 -4.95 2.22
CA SER A 120 1.96 -5.29 2.33
C SER A 120 2.38 -5.62 3.75
N TYR A 121 3.53 -6.26 3.89
CA TYR A 121 4.28 -6.29 5.13
C TYR A 121 5.34 -5.22 5.07
N TRP A 122 5.56 -4.56 6.18
CA TRP A 122 6.61 -3.57 6.31
C TRP A 122 7.41 -3.80 7.57
N GLN A 123 8.66 -3.39 7.51
CA GLN A 123 9.52 -3.26 8.66
C GLN A 123 10.33 -1.98 8.55
N THR A 124 10.64 -1.36 9.67
CA THR A 124 11.59 -0.27 9.73
C THR A 124 12.90 -0.75 10.32
N VAL A 125 13.99 -0.34 9.70
CA VAL A 125 15.34 -0.62 10.17
C VAL A 125 16.04 0.69 10.47
N ARG A 126 16.93 0.68 11.45
CA ARG A 126 17.78 1.82 11.80
C ARG A 126 19.19 1.34 12.08
N ARG A 127 20.11 2.27 12.01
CA ARG A 127 21.47 2.06 12.50
C ARG A 127 21.58 2.65 13.90
N ASP A 128 22.08 1.87 14.85
CA ASP A 128 22.39 2.34 16.22
C ASP A 128 23.71 3.11 16.27
N GLN A 129 24.11 3.51 17.49
CA GLN A 129 25.33 4.27 17.72
C GLN A 129 26.60 3.53 17.32
N ASP A 130 26.59 2.21 17.41
CA ASP A 130 27.72 1.33 17.07
C ASP A 130 27.73 0.94 15.59
N GLY A 131 26.79 1.50 14.81
CA GLY A 131 26.64 1.21 13.39
C GLY A 131 25.92 -0.10 13.09
N LYS A 132 25.40 -0.79 14.10
CA LYS A 132 24.66 -2.05 13.95
C LYS A 132 23.24 -1.79 13.43
N MET A 133 22.82 -2.59 12.47
CA MET A 133 21.46 -2.56 11.97
C MET A 133 20.51 -3.24 12.95
N THR A 134 19.42 -2.55 13.30
CA THR A 134 18.38 -3.07 14.19
C THR A 134 17.00 -2.87 13.59
N ALA A 135 16.13 -3.86 13.71
CA ALA A 135 14.70 -3.68 13.43
C ALA A 135 14.09 -2.79 14.52
N ALA A 136 13.36 -1.75 14.10
CA ALA A 136 12.71 -0.82 15.03
C ALA A 136 11.22 -1.12 15.18
N ALA A 137 10.55 -1.52 14.11
CA ALA A 137 9.14 -1.89 14.09
C ALA A 137 8.84 -2.79 12.90
N MET A 138 7.72 -3.49 12.94
CA MET A 138 7.18 -4.25 11.82
C MET A 138 5.66 -4.33 11.90
N GLY A 139 5.02 -4.52 10.76
CA GLY A 139 3.57 -4.66 10.69
C GLY A 139 3.06 -5.02 9.31
N ARG A 140 1.75 -4.90 9.18
CA ARG A 140 1.04 -4.99 7.88
C ARG A 140 0.34 -3.67 7.62
N SER A 141 0.27 -3.27 6.38
CA SER A 141 -0.57 -2.17 5.94
C SER A 141 -1.65 -2.64 4.98
N GLU A 142 -2.71 -1.88 4.94
CA GLU A 142 -3.78 -1.95 3.95
C GLU A 142 -4.09 -0.53 3.54
N ASP A 143 -3.81 -0.21 2.28
CA ASP A 143 -3.91 1.12 1.74
C ASP A 143 -4.94 1.12 0.60
N ARG A 144 -5.91 2.03 0.66
CA ARG A 144 -6.88 2.25 -0.40
C ARG A 144 -6.42 3.42 -1.26
N LEU A 145 -6.28 3.17 -2.55
CA LEU A 145 -5.89 4.16 -3.52
C LEU A 145 -7.03 4.43 -4.49
N VAL A 146 -7.14 5.65 -4.93
CA VAL A 146 -8.13 6.09 -5.92
C VAL A 146 -7.42 6.78 -7.08
N LYS A 147 -7.87 6.45 -8.30
CA LYS A 147 -7.38 7.10 -9.51
C LYS A 147 -8.17 8.38 -9.74
N ARG A 148 -7.50 9.52 -9.75
CA ARG A 148 -8.09 10.83 -10.06
C ARG A 148 -7.41 11.41 -11.29
N ASP A 149 -8.20 11.96 -12.22
CA ASP A 149 -7.73 12.63 -13.45
C ASP A 149 -6.74 11.78 -14.27
N GLY A 150 -7.01 10.48 -14.32
CA GLY A 150 -6.18 9.54 -15.05
C GLY A 150 -4.87 9.14 -14.36
N LYS A 151 -4.67 9.58 -13.14
CA LYS A 151 -3.48 9.29 -12.30
C LYS A 151 -3.85 8.59 -11.02
#